data_51bb2fb610cbd3b25559fceef6018b10
#
_entry.id   51bb2fb610cbd3b25559fceef6018b10
#
_cell.length_a   1.000
_cell.length_b   1.000
_cell.length_c   1.000
_cell.angle_alpha   90.00
_cell.angle_beta   90.00
_cell.angle_gamma   90.00
#
_symmetry.space_group_name_H-M   'P 1'
#
loop_
_entity.id
_entity.type
_entity.pdbx_description
1 polymer ?
#
loop_
_entity_poly.entity_id
_entity_poly.type
_entity_poly.pdbx_seq_one_letter_code
_entity_poly.pdbx_strand_id
1 'polypeptide(L)'
;MDTMVIAIYGLEAAGVRGKASITKMDSTISQSCMAFNSLGNVLTQFMYYVYKKEAQILGTRYAQGTKQQNLSSDLLSSYKLLYPSKEEQLKIVNFLSLIDEKIETQSKIINDLVLQKKCIISSLLKSVQDNEKIMLKDILFDYNIKTTINNEYPVLSSTASGMYLQSEYFNKEASSDNTIGYKIIPRGYCTYRSMSDTGLFTFNMQELVEKGIVSPAYPVFSANDDYINEFIILYLNNSSYIKKQILELKSGGTRFALPFSTLCTLKIPKLDKEKQLSLIKTITAFERKIENEEMLLKALHQQKNFLLNNMFI
;
A
#
# COMPACT_ATOMS: atom_id res chain seq x y z
N MET A 1 -34.24 -0.34 11.61
CA MET A 1 -33.97 0.68 12.65
C MET A 1 -32.52 1.02 12.63
N ASP A 2 -32.18 2.29 12.49
CA ASP A 2 -30.78 2.72 12.44
C ASP A 2 -30.18 2.67 13.86
N THR A 3 -29.44 1.61 14.14
CA THR A 3 -28.76 1.43 15.42
C THR A 3 -27.27 1.77 15.23
N MET A 4 -26.75 2.65 16.07
CA MET A 4 -25.32 2.95 16.12
C MET A 4 -24.61 1.86 16.94
N VAL A 5 -23.51 1.34 16.42
CA VAL A 5 -22.66 0.34 17.08
C VAL A 5 -21.25 0.88 17.20
N ILE A 6 -20.65 0.81 18.38
CA ILE A 6 -19.28 1.22 18.65
C ILE A 6 -18.46 0.06 19.23
N ALA A 7 -17.15 0.05 18.99
CA ALA A 7 -16.23 -0.82 19.70
C ALA A 7 -15.98 -0.27 21.11
N ILE A 8 -16.05 -1.14 22.12
CA ILE A 8 -15.88 -0.78 23.54
C ILE A 8 -14.70 -1.49 24.22
N TYR A 9 -14.13 -2.52 23.60
CA TYR A 9 -12.96 -3.26 24.09
C TYR A 9 -11.75 -3.05 23.19
N GLY A 10 -10.57 -3.18 23.79
CA GLY A 10 -9.31 -3.13 23.06
C GLY A 10 -8.98 -1.76 22.46
N LEU A 11 -9.37 -0.69 23.14
CA LEU A 11 -9.20 0.69 22.65
C LEU A 11 -7.74 1.15 22.61
N GLU A 12 -6.82 0.40 23.22
CA GLU A 12 -5.37 0.58 23.11
C GLU A 12 -4.84 0.22 21.72
N ALA A 13 -5.54 -0.68 21.01
CA ALA A 13 -5.11 -1.10 19.68
C ALA A 13 -5.30 0.01 18.63
N ALA A 14 -4.32 0.16 17.77
CA ALA A 14 -4.35 1.14 16.70
C ALA A 14 -5.60 0.95 15.81
N GLY A 15 -6.37 2.01 15.63
CA GLY A 15 -7.55 2.03 14.76
C GLY A 15 -8.82 1.41 15.35
N VAL A 16 -8.85 1.00 16.64
CA VAL A 16 -10.08 0.58 17.32
C VAL A 16 -10.84 1.79 17.87
N ARG A 17 -10.13 2.78 18.41
CA ARG A 17 -10.74 4.03 18.86
C ARG A 17 -11.48 4.72 17.73
N GLY A 18 -12.71 5.12 17.99
CA GLY A 18 -13.55 5.81 17.01
C GLY A 18 -14.18 4.91 15.96
N LYS A 19 -14.00 3.59 16.04
CA LYS A 19 -14.78 2.68 15.19
C LYS A 19 -16.22 2.69 15.62
N ALA A 20 -17.06 3.16 14.72
CA ALA A 20 -18.51 3.17 14.85
C ALA A 20 -19.12 2.84 13.49
N SER A 21 -20.29 2.25 13.51
CA SER A 21 -21.11 1.96 12.34
C SER A 21 -22.58 2.19 12.67
N ILE A 22 -23.37 2.41 11.61
CA ILE A 22 -24.83 2.39 11.72
C ILE A 22 -25.31 1.14 10.99
N THR A 23 -26.12 0.32 11.66
CA THR A 23 -26.67 -0.90 11.06
C THR A 23 -27.68 -0.55 9.97
N LYS A 24 -27.63 -1.26 8.85
CA LYS A 24 -28.58 -1.13 7.73
C LYS A 24 -29.65 -2.23 7.75
N MET A 25 -29.46 -3.24 8.58
CA MET A 25 -30.35 -4.39 8.72
C MET A 25 -30.28 -4.93 10.14
N ASP A 26 -31.24 -5.78 10.51
CA ASP A 26 -31.18 -6.50 11.78
C ASP A 26 -29.95 -7.39 11.82
N SER A 27 -29.18 -7.27 12.89
CA SER A 27 -27.87 -7.91 13.02
C SER A 27 -27.59 -8.26 14.48
N THR A 28 -26.76 -9.26 14.69
CA THR A 28 -26.15 -9.54 15.99
C THR A 28 -24.79 -8.86 16.08
N ILE A 29 -24.41 -8.45 17.29
CA ILE A 29 -23.11 -7.83 17.56
C ILE A 29 -22.32 -8.65 18.59
N SER A 30 -20.98 -8.55 18.52
CA SER A 30 -20.10 -9.14 19.52
C SER A 30 -20.24 -8.44 20.86
N GLN A 31 -19.95 -9.15 21.95
CA GLN A 31 -19.82 -8.56 23.29
C GLN A 31 -18.76 -7.43 23.39
N SER A 32 -17.87 -7.33 22.41
CA SER A 32 -16.87 -6.26 22.31
C SER A 32 -17.45 -4.96 21.73
N CYS A 33 -18.74 -4.95 21.43
CA CYS A 33 -19.44 -3.80 20.87
C CYS A 33 -20.63 -3.41 21.74
N MET A 34 -21.00 -2.13 21.67
CA MET A 34 -22.19 -1.58 22.32
C MET A 34 -23.09 -0.95 21.27
N ALA A 35 -24.39 -1.20 21.37
CA ALA A 35 -25.41 -0.66 20.47
C ALA A 35 -26.16 0.50 21.15
N PHE A 36 -26.44 1.54 20.37
CA PHE A 36 -27.17 2.72 20.80
C PHE A 36 -28.32 3.03 19.86
N ASN A 37 -29.49 3.32 20.45
CA ASN A 37 -30.65 3.84 19.74
C ASN A 37 -31.04 5.20 20.30
N SER A 38 -31.56 6.05 19.46
CA SER A 38 -32.07 7.34 19.86
C SER A 38 -33.33 7.16 20.71
N LEU A 39 -33.46 7.96 21.80
CA LEU A 39 -34.67 8.10 22.61
C LEU A 39 -35.57 9.24 22.12
N GLY A 40 -35.33 9.78 20.93
CA GLY A 40 -36.25 10.70 20.28
C GLY A 40 -35.73 12.10 19.96
N ASN A 41 -34.92 12.73 20.80
CA ASN A 41 -34.45 14.12 20.58
C ASN A 41 -33.15 14.22 19.80
N VAL A 42 -32.36 13.17 19.79
CA VAL A 42 -31.08 13.11 19.07
C VAL A 42 -31.17 12.06 17.96
N LEU A 43 -30.82 12.44 16.74
CA LEU A 43 -30.78 11.49 15.62
C LEU A 43 -29.59 10.54 15.79
N THR A 44 -29.77 9.25 15.49
CA THR A 44 -28.70 8.23 15.57
C THR A 44 -27.52 8.60 14.68
N GLN A 45 -27.78 9.09 13.47
CA GLN A 45 -26.74 9.54 12.53
C GLN A 45 -25.98 10.77 13.05
N PHE A 46 -26.67 11.69 13.74
CA PHE A 46 -26.01 12.84 14.38
C PHE A 46 -25.09 12.37 15.50
N MET A 47 -25.56 11.48 16.35
CA MET A 47 -24.78 10.87 17.43
C MET A 47 -23.55 10.12 16.91
N TYR A 48 -23.67 9.45 15.75
CA TYR A 48 -22.56 8.81 15.06
C TYR A 48 -21.45 9.81 14.71
N TYR A 49 -21.79 10.97 14.14
CA TYR A 49 -20.80 11.98 13.77
C TYR A 49 -20.17 12.65 14.99
N VAL A 50 -20.96 12.93 16.04
CA VAL A 50 -20.42 13.41 17.31
C VAL A 50 -19.44 12.40 17.90
N TYR A 51 -19.80 11.12 17.91
CA TYR A 51 -18.88 10.07 18.37
C TYR A 51 -17.60 10.03 17.53
N LYS A 52 -17.67 10.17 16.22
CA LYS A 52 -16.49 10.22 15.35
C LYS A 52 -15.54 11.36 15.71
N LYS A 53 -16.06 12.53 16.08
CA LYS A 53 -15.28 13.66 16.58
C LYS A 53 -14.67 13.36 17.97
N GLU A 54 -15.48 12.89 18.89
CA GLU A 54 -15.11 12.77 20.31
C GLU A 54 -14.39 11.46 20.66
N ALA A 55 -14.33 10.51 19.77
CA ALA A 55 -13.84 9.16 20.03
C ALA A 55 -12.39 9.12 20.58
N GLN A 56 -11.55 10.04 20.13
CA GLN A 56 -10.18 10.16 20.65
C GLN A 56 -10.20 10.54 22.14
N ILE A 57 -11.05 11.51 22.50
CA ILE A 57 -11.18 11.99 23.88
C ILE A 57 -11.83 10.92 24.75
N LEU A 58 -12.92 10.30 24.27
CA LEU A 58 -13.61 9.21 24.96
C LEU A 58 -12.65 8.03 25.22
N GLY A 59 -11.87 7.64 24.22
CA GLY A 59 -10.90 6.56 24.36
C GLY A 59 -9.69 6.87 25.24
N THR A 60 -9.34 8.14 25.46
CA THR A 60 -8.20 8.52 26.31
C THR A 60 -8.59 8.90 27.73
N ARG A 61 -9.72 9.63 27.91
CA ARG A 61 -10.14 10.14 29.23
C ARG A 61 -11.07 9.19 29.98
N TYR A 62 -11.88 8.43 29.26
CA TYR A 62 -12.94 7.61 29.84
C TYR A 62 -12.66 6.10 29.77
N ALA A 63 -11.72 5.65 28.94
CA ALA A 63 -11.36 4.24 28.91
C ALA A 63 -10.53 3.86 30.15
N GLN A 64 -10.90 2.76 30.79
CA GLN A 64 -10.26 2.23 31.98
C GLN A 64 -9.44 0.98 31.64
N GLY A 65 -8.34 0.78 32.36
CA GLY A 65 -7.47 -0.37 32.23
C GLY A 65 -6.04 -0.01 31.77
N THR A 66 -5.06 -0.71 32.30
CA THR A 66 -3.65 -0.49 31.99
C THR A 66 -3.15 -1.34 30.82
N LYS A 67 -3.71 -2.54 30.66
CA LYS A 67 -3.38 -3.49 29.57
C LYS A 67 -4.45 -3.57 28.49
N GLN A 68 -5.71 -3.43 28.88
CA GLN A 68 -6.84 -3.33 27.95
C GLN A 68 -7.69 -2.12 28.34
N GLN A 69 -7.84 -1.19 27.43
CA GLN A 69 -8.67 0.00 27.62
C GLN A 69 -10.10 -0.29 27.14
N ASN A 70 -11.04 -0.16 28.05
CA ASN A 70 -12.46 -0.48 27.80
C ASN A 70 -13.37 0.69 28.18
N LEU A 71 -14.45 0.88 27.44
CA LEU A 71 -15.52 1.81 27.74
C LEU A 71 -16.70 1.04 28.36
N SER A 72 -17.12 1.43 29.58
CA SER A 72 -18.35 0.89 30.18
C SER A 72 -19.57 1.71 29.78
N SER A 73 -20.78 1.11 29.91
CA SER A 73 -22.01 1.82 29.67
C SER A 73 -22.23 3.00 30.66
N ASP A 74 -21.77 2.84 31.90
CA ASP A 74 -21.89 3.88 32.94
C ASP A 74 -21.04 5.11 32.63
N LEU A 75 -19.84 4.88 32.10
CA LEU A 75 -18.97 5.98 31.64
C LEU A 75 -19.56 6.72 30.46
N LEU A 76 -20.10 5.99 29.47
CA LEU A 76 -20.77 6.60 28.33
C LEU A 76 -22.07 7.32 28.69
N SER A 77 -22.84 6.79 29.63
CA SER A 77 -24.07 7.43 30.10
C SER A 77 -23.82 8.73 30.87
N SER A 78 -22.64 8.88 31.47
CA SER A 78 -22.20 10.11 32.13
C SER A 78 -21.73 11.20 31.18
N TYR A 79 -21.50 10.88 29.92
CA TYR A 79 -21.02 11.82 28.90
C TYR A 79 -22.10 12.82 28.52
N LYS A 80 -21.84 14.11 28.72
CA LYS A 80 -22.76 15.19 28.39
C LYS A 80 -22.63 15.56 26.91
N LEU A 81 -23.70 15.34 26.17
CA LEU A 81 -23.82 15.70 24.77
C LEU A 81 -24.62 16.99 24.61
N LEU A 82 -24.02 18.00 23.99
CA LEU A 82 -24.75 19.18 23.52
C LEU A 82 -25.23 18.89 22.09
N TYR A 83 -26.50 19.22 21.84
CA TYR A 83 -27.10 19.00 20.53
C TYR A 83 -28.06 20.11 20.15
N PRO A 84 -28.13 20.51 18.88
CA PRO A 84 -29.03 21.51 18.35
C PRO A 84 -30.43 20.93 18.12
N SER A 85 -31.35 21.74 17.58
CA SER A 85 -32.67 21.27 17.13
C SER A 85 -32.56 20.10 16.15
N LYS A 86 -33.62 19.26 16.08
CA LYS A 86 -33.66 18.14 15.11
C LYS A 86 -33.46 18.59 13.67
N GLU A 87 -33.97 19.75 13.31
CA GLU A 87 -33.84 20.32 11.99
C GLU A 87 -32.36 20.61 11.66
N GLU A 88 -31.63 21.18 12.61
CA GLU A 88 -30.20 21.46 12.43
C GLU A 88 -29.39 20.18 12.45
N GLN A 89 -29.70 19.18 13.28
CA GLN A 89 -29.10 17.86 13.24
C GLN A 89 -29.24 17.22 11.86
N LEU A 90 -30.43 17.32 11.23
CA LEU A 90 -30.66 16.80 9.87
C LEU A 90 -29.80 17.49 8.82
N LYS A 91 -29.63 18.80 8.89
CA LYS A 91 -28.74 19.54 7.98
C LYS A 91 -27.30 19.07 8.10
N ILE A 92 -26.79 18.93 9.32
CA ILE A 92 -25.45 18.43 9.62
C ILE A 92 -25.27 17.00 9.10
N VAL A 93 -26.20 16.11 9.40
CA VAL A 93 -26.17 14.71 8.96
C VAL A 93 -26.17 14.63 7.43
N ASN A 94 -27.08 15.32 6.75
CA ASN A 94 -27.15 15.30 5.29
C ASN A 94 -25.88 15.81 4.64
N PHE A 95 -25.27 16.86 5.20
CA PHE A 95 -24.02 17.40 4.67
C PHE A 95 -22.85 16.44 4.85
N LEU A 96 -22.67 15.87 6.05
CA LEU A 96 -21.57 14.93 6.32
C LEU A 96 -21.74 13.59 5.60
N SER A 97 -22.98 13.11 5.42
CA SER A 97 -23.25 11.89 4.68
C SER A 97 -22.89 12.01 3.18
N LEU A 98 -23.10 13.19 2.58
CA LEU A 98 -22.67 13.45 1.21
C LEU A 98 -21.14 13.35 1.04
N ILE A 99 -20.39 13.75 2.07
CA ILE A 99 -18.92 13.60 2.06
C ILE A 99 -18.54 12.13 2.21
N ASP A 100 -19.23 11.37 3.07
CA ASP A 100 -19.01 9.94 3.23
C ASP A 100 -19.30 9.18 1.92
N GLU A 101 -20.37 9.50 1.22
CA GLU A 101 -20.71 8.94 -0.09
C GLU A 101 -19.62 9.25 -1.14
N LYS A 102 -19.08 10.48 -1.13
CA LYS A 102 -17.96 10.84 -2.02
C LYS A 102 -16.71 10.04 -1.68
N ILE A 103 -16.37 9.87 -0.43
CA ILE A 103 -15.20 9.08 0.02
C ILE A 103 -15.38 7.61 -0.40
N GLU A 104 -16.57 7.02 -0.21
CA GLU A 104 -16.85 5.64 -0.61
C GLU A 104 -16.77 5.47 -2.13
N THR A 105 -17.37 6.40 -2.88
CA THR A 105 -17.33 6.40 -4.34
C THR A 105 -15.89 6.54 -4.85
N GLN A 106 -15.12 7.46 -4.29
CA GLN A 106 -13.71 7.65 -4.63
C GLN A 106 -12.87 6.40 -4.38
N SER A 107 -13.11 5.72 -3.27
CA SER A 107 -12.45 4.46 -2.93
C SER A 107 -12.78 3.35 -3.94
N LYS A 108 -14.04 3.28 -4.42
CA LYS A 108 -14.46 2.34 -5.47
C LYS A 108 -13.76 2.64 -6.80
N ILE A 109 -13.68 3.92 -7.19
CA ILE A 109 -12.98 4.35 -8.42
C ILE A 109 -11.52 3.90 -8.39
N ILE A 110 -10.81 4.10 -7.26
CA ILE A 110 -9.41 3.67 -7.12
C ILE A 110 -9.29 2.16 -7.27
N ASN A 111 -10.15 1.37 -6.59
CA ASN A 111 -10.14 -0.09 -6.69
C ASN A 111 -10.38 -0.56 -8.13
N ASP A 112 -11.32 0.04 -8.83
CA ASP A 112 -11.64 -0.29 -10.22
C ASP A 112 -10.46 0.04 -11.15
N LEU A 113 -9.80 1.20 -10.97
CA LEU A 113 -8.62 1.58 -11.74
C LEU A 113 -7.44 0.63 -11.49
N VAL A 114 -7.22 0.20 -10.25
CA VAL A 114 -6.19 -0.81 -9.91
C VAL A 114 -6.48 -2.14 -10.61
N LEU A 115 -7.72 -2.58 -10.63
CA LEU A 115 -8.13 -3.79 -11.34
C LEU A 115 -7.95 -3.65 -12.85
N GLN A 116 -8.41 -2.54 -13.44
CA GLN A 116 -8.24 -2.24 -14.87
C GLN A 116 -6.76 -2.21 -15.24
N LYS A 117 -5.89 -1.57 -14.45
CA LYS A 117 -4.42 -1.58 -14.67
C LYS A 117 -3.88 -3.01 -14.76
N LYS A 118 -4.26 -3.90 -13.83
CA LYS A 118 -3.84 -5.31 -13.86
C LYS A 118 -4.29 -6.03 -15.12
N CYS A 119 -5.54 -5.84 -15.54
CA CYS A 119 -6.09 -6.44 -16.75
C CYS A 119 -5.37 -5.95 -18.00
N ILE A 120 -5.11 -4.63 -18.11
CA ILE A 120 -4.42 -4.02 -19.24
C ILE A 120 -2.98 -4.50 -19.33
N ILE A 121 -2.23 -4.53 -18.21
CA ILE A 121 -0.88 -5.08 -18.19
C ILE A 121 -0.88 -6.53 -18.70
N SER A 122 -1.77 -7.37 -18.18
CA SER A 122 -1.87 -8.78 -18.61
C SER A 122 -2.16 -8.90 -20.10
N SER A 123 -3.10 -8.11 -20.63
CA SER A 123 -3.45 -8.09 -22.05
C SER A 123 -2.30 -7.62 -22.94
N LEU A 124 -1.64 -6.51 -22.55
CA LEU A 124 -0.49 -5.96 -23.28
C LEU A 124 0.69 -6.93 -23.32
N LEU A 125 1.03 -7.57 -22.19
CA LEU A 125 2.13 -8.53 -22.15
C LEU A 125 1.78 -9.81 -22.92
N LYS A 126 0.51 -10.22 -22.94
CA LYS A 126 0.04 -11.35 -23.74
C LYS A 126 0.14 -11.05 -25.24
N SER A 127 -0.20 -9.83 -25.68
CA SER A 127 -0.15 -9.45 -27.11
C SER A 127 1.24 -9.49 -27.72
N VAL A 128 2.29 -9.41 -26.93
CA VAL A 128 3.69 -9.49 -27.35
C VAL A 128 4.33 -10.86 -27.07
N GLN A 129 3.56 -11.78 -26.46
CA GLN A 129 4.12 -13.06 -26.01
C GLN A 129 4.53 -13.96 -27.18
N ASP A 130 3.91 -13.86 -28.34
CA ASP A 130 4.18 -14.70 -29.50
C ASP A 130 5.34 -14.18 -30.38
N ASN A 131 5.87 -13.00 -30.06
CA ASN A 131 7.06 -12.47 -30.73
C ASN A 131 8.28 -13.41 -30.58
N GLU A 132 9.25 -13.27 -31.46
CA GLU A 132 10.56 -13.88 -31.32
C GLU A 132 11.11 -13.68 -29.91
N LYS A 133 11.78 -14.69 -29.35
CA LYS A 133 12.32 -14.63 -27.99
C LYS A 133 13.82 -14.33 -28.00
N ILE A 134 14.23 -13.51 -27.05
CA ILE A 134 15.63 -13.24 -26.76
C ILE A 134 15.95 -13.68 -25.33
N MET A 135 17.12 -14.18 -25.06
CA MET A 135 17.56 -14.51 -23.72
C MET A 135 17.99 -13.25 -22.97
N LEU A 136 17.71 -13.21 -21.68
CA LEU A 136 18.13 -12.06 -20.84
C LEU A 136 19.66 -11.89 -20.80
N LYS A 137 20.45 -12.95 -20.97
CA LYS A 137 21.91 -12.84 -21.07
C LYS A 137 22.39 -11.99 -22.24
N ASP A 138 21.60 -11.88 -23.29
CA ASP A 138 21.95 -11.14 -24.50
C ASP A 138 21.65 -9.65 -24.39
N ILE A 139 20.89 -9.24 -23.30
CA ILE A 139 20.44 -7.86 -23.07
C ILE A 139 20.80 -7.31 -21.72
N LEU A 140 21.06 -8.15 -20.71
CA LEU A 140 21.40 -7.71 -19.35
C LEU A 140 22.90 -7.88 -19.08
N PHE A 141 23.44 -6.92 -18.35
CA PHE A 141 24.78 -7.03 -17.79
C PHE A 141 24.81 -6.87 -16.28
N ASP A 142 25.68 -7.64 -15.63
CA ASP A 142 25.90 -7.58 -14.18
C ASP A 142 26.73 -6.33 -13.83
N TYR A 143 26.29 -5.58 -12.82
CA TYR A 143 27.01 -4.45 -12.29
C TYR A 143 27.48 -4.80 -10.87
N ASN A 144 28.69 -5.32 -10.73
CA ASN A 144 29.22 -5.88 -9.50
C ASN A 144 30.31 -5.00 -8.86
N ILE A 145 30.14 -3.69 -8.91
CA ILE A 145 31.05 -2.75 -8.22
C ILE A 145 30.67 -2.71 -6.74
N LYS A 146 31.67 -2.81 -5.87
CA LYS A 146 31.48 -2.86 -4.41
C LYS A 146 32.09 -1.64 -3.75
N THR A 147 31.52 -1.27 -2.60
CA THR A 147 32.07 -0.25 -1.73
C THR A 147 33.40 -0.71 -1.12
N THR A 148 34.32 0.23 -0.98
CA THR A 148 35.61 0.03 -0.29
C THR A 148 35.67 0.82 1.03
N ILE A 149 34.74 1.73 1.23
CA ILE A 149 34.63 2.62 2.40
C ILE A 149 33.31 2.32 3.10
N ASN A 150 33.34 2.29 4.42
CA ASN A 150 32.13 2.11 5.23
C ASN A 150 31.19 3.32 5.10
N ASN A 151 29.90 3.05 4.90
CA ASN A 151 28.85 4.07 4.72
C ASN A 151 29.13 5.06 3.58
N GLU A 152 29.77 4.60 2.49
CA GLU A 152 30.09 5.41 1.31
C GLU A 152 28.85 6.01 0.63
N TYR A 153 27.75 5.25 0.60
CA TYR A 153 26.46 5.67 0.04
C TYR A 153 25.30 5.21 0.92
N PRO A 154 24.10 5.83 0.77
CA PRO A 154 22.89 5.40 1.50
C PRO A 154 22.57 3.92 1.26
N VAL A 155 22.23 3.21 2.33
CA VAL A 155 21.80 1.81 2.24
C VAL A 155 20.36 1.73 1.76
N LEU A 156 20.13 0.92 0.72
CA LEU A 156 18.82 0.69 0.11
C LEU A 156 18.33 -0.72 0.37
N SER A 157 17.04 -0.86 0.55
CA SER A 157 16.34 -2.14 0.65
C SER A 157 15.41 -2.34 -0.54
N SER A 158 15.55 -3.50 -1.21
CA SER A 158 14.65 -3.96 -2.26
C SER A 158 13.57 -4.84 -1.64
N THR A 159 12.31 -4.41 -1.71
CA THR A 159 11.16 -5.08 -1.09
C THR A 159 10.10 -5.46 -2.13
N ALA A 160 9.05 -6.17 -1.71
CA ALA A 160 7.91 -6.48 -2.58
C ALA A 160 7.11 -5.23 -3.00
N SER A 161 7.23 -4.13 -2.27
CA SER A 161 6.53 -2.86 -2.51
C SER A 161 7.41 -1.77 -3.15
N GLY A 162 8.69 -2.09 -3.48
CA GLY A 162 9.60 -1.13 -4.11
C GLY A 162 10.95 -1.01 -3.42
N MET A 163 11.70 0.03 -3.82
CA MET A 163 12.97 0.42 -3.20
C MET A 163 12.71 1.45 -2.10
N TYR A 164 13.45 1.33 -0.99
CA TYR A 164 13.37 2.26 0.14
C TYR A 164 14.76 2.57 0.69
N LEU A 165 14.92 3.77 1.23
CA LEU A 165 16.03 4.07 2.13
C LEU A 165 15.86 3.23 3.39
N GLN A 166 16.90 2.50 3.79
CA GLN A 166 16.80 1.59 4.92
C GLN A 166 16.51 2.32 6.24
N SER A 167 17.04 3.54 6.40
CA SER A 167 16.79 4.42 7.53
C SER A 167 15.32 4.84 7.68
N GLU A 168 14.55 4.86 6.59
CA GLU A 168 13.13 5.25 6.59
C GLU A 168 12.20 4.04 6.75
N TYR A 169 12.65 2.86 6.30
CA TYR A 169 11.82 1.65 6.26
C TYR A 169 11.84 0.86 7.57
N PHE A 170 12.96 0.87 8.29
CA PHE A 170 13.10 0.15 9.54
C PHE A 170 13.25 1.14 10.71
N ASN A 171 12.42 0.98 11.76
CA ASN A 171 12.50 1.75 13.02
C ASN A 171 13.80 1.47 13.83
N LYS A 172 14.65 0.55 13.38
CA LYS A 172 16.00 0.27 13.89
C LYS A 172 16.92 0.06 12.69
N GLU A 173 18.18 0.46 12.82
CA GLU A 173 19.21 0.18 11.85
C GLU A 173 19.30 -1.34 11.63
N ALA A 174 18.77 -1.80 10.51
CA ALA A 174 18.81 -3.22 10.10
C ALA A 174 20.02 -3.52 9.22
N SER A 175 20.86 -2.52 8.95
CA SER A 175 22.14 -2.71 8.27
C SER A 175 23.17 -3.26 9.25
N SER A 176 24.13 -4.06 8.75
CA SER A 176 25.33 -4.34 9.52
C SER A 176 26.10 -3.04 9.76
N ASP A 177 26.77 -2.91 10.90
CA ASP A 177 27.63 -1.75 11.22
C ASP A 177 28.74 -1.53 10.18
N ASN A 178 29.00 -2.54 9.35
CA ASN A 178 29.98 -2.49 8.28
C ASN A 178 29.32 -2.75 6.92
N THR A 179 29.38 -1.75 6.05
CA THR A 179 28.85 -1.77 4.68
C THR A 179 29.94 -1.96 3.61
N ILE A 180 31.20 -2.20 4.02
CA ILE A 180 32.27 -2.51 3.07
C ILE A 180 31.93 -3.81 2.32
N GLY A 181 32.09 -3.80 1.01
CA GLY A 181 31.74 -4.93 0.14
C GLY A 181 30.26 -4.98 -0.27
N TYR A 182 29.42 -4.02 0.16
CA TYR A 182 28.09 -3.86 -0.40
C TYR A 182 28.18 -3.47 -1.88
N LYS A 183 27.19 -3.86 -2.67
CA LYS A 183 27.15 -3.52 -4.09
C LYS A 183 26.62 -2.11 -4.28
N ILE A 184 27.33 -1.32 -5.08
CA ILE A 184 26.86 0.01 -5.51
C ILE A 184 25.76 -0.19 -6.55
N ILE A 185 24.67 0.56 -6.40
CA ILE A 185 23.57 0.62 -7.34
C ILE A 185 23.34 2.07 -7.80
N PRO A 186 23.71 2.42 -9.05
CA PRO A 186 23.44 3.73 -9.61
C PRO A 186 21.95 3.95 -9.85
N ARG A 187 21.53 5.22 -9.99
CA ARG A 187 20.18 5.57 -10.42
C ARG A 187 19.85 4.90 -11.77
N GLY A 188 18.63 4.37 -11.89
CA GLY A 188 18.16 3.68 -13.09
C GLY A 188 18.60 2.21 -13.21
N TYR A 189 19.47 1.71 -12.33
CA TYR A 189 19.86 0.32 -12.30
C TYR A 189 18.86 -0.54 -11.51
N CYS A 190 18.84 -1.82 -11.82
CA CYS A 190 17.89 -2.77 -11.30
C CYS A 190 18.50 -3.70 -10.27
N THR A 191 17.68 -4.15 -9.33
CA THR A 191 18.06 -5.14 -8.31
C THR A 191 16.86 -5.96 -7.86
N TYR A 192 17.12 -7.08 -7.19
CA TYR A 192 16.10 -7.91 -6.55
C TYR A 192 16.72 -8.76 -5.44
N ARG A 193 15.87 -9.22 -4.53
CA ARG A 193 16.27 -10.23 -3.55
C ARG A 193 16.34 -11.60 -4.23
N SER A 194 17.52 -12.19 -4.29
CA SER A 194 17.78 -13.45 -5.02
C SER A 194 17.23 -14.70 -4.34
N MET A 195 16.68 -14.60 -3.14
CA MET A 195 16.09 -15.71 -2.37
C MET A 195 14.63 -15.43 -2.08
N SER A 196 13.77 -16.44 -2.26
CA SER A 196 12.34 -16.36 -1.98
C SER A 196 11.84 -17.66 -1.32
N ASP A 197 10.97 -17.53 -0.33
CA ASP A 197 10.33 -18.69 0.31
C ASP A 197 9.12 -19.19 -0.51
N THR A 198 8.54 -18.32 -1.36
CA THR A 198 7.34 -18.60 -2.15
C THR A 198 7.61 -18.87 -3.64
N GLY A 199 8.83 -18.58 -4.10
CA GLY A 199 9.18 -18.58 -5.55
C GLY A 199 8.72 -17.33 -6.30
N LEU A 200 8.17 -16.35 -5.61
CA LEU A 200 7.86 -15.04 -6.17
C LEU A 200 9.05 -14.11 -5.95
N PHE A 201 9.48 -13.47 -7.02
CA PHE A 201 10.54 -12.48 -7.01
C PHE A 201 9.99 -11.13 -7.44
N THR A 202 10.45 -10.06 -6.79
CA THR A 202 10.14 -8.68 -7.15
C THR A 202 11.41 -8.01 -7.60
N PHE A 203 11.40 -7.50 -8.81
CA PHE A 203 12.49 -6.76 -9.43
C PHE A 203 12.20 -5.27 -9.29
N ASN A 204 13.18 -4.51 -8.82
CA ASN A 204 13.03 -3.09 -8.57
C ASN A 204 14.12 -2.30 -9.33
N MET A 205 13.77 -1.09 -9.76
CA MET A 205 14.69 -0.09 -10.28
C MET A 205 14.98 0.95 -9.21
N GLN A 206 16.22 1.38 -9.10
CA GLN A 206 16.65 2.39 -8.15
C GLN A 206 16.47 3.78 -8.77
N GLU A 207 15.64 4.62 -8.14
CA GLU A 207 15.37 6.00 -8.56
C GLU A 207 15.46 7.02 -7.41
N LEU A 208 15.81 6.56 -6.21
CA LEU A 208 15.75 7.38 -4.98
C LEU A 208 16.94 8.33 -4.87
N VAL A 209 18.14 7.86 -5.21
CA VAL A 209 19.41 8.57 -5.04
C VAL A 209 20.31 8.39 -6.27
N GLU A 210 21.32 9.23 -6.46
CA GLU A 210 22.25 9.08 -7.58
C GLU A 210 23.05 7.77 -7.50
N LYS A 211 23.50 7.42 -6.29
CA LYS A 211 24.14 6.13 -5.98
C LYS A 211 23.68 5.67 -4.60
N GLY A 212 23.31 4.42 -4.49
CA GLY A 212 23.02 3.75 -3.23
C GLY A 212 23.82 2.47 -3.12
N ILE A 213 23.69 1.77 -2.00
CA ILE A 213 24.28 0.44 -1.79
C ILE A 213 23.23 -0.54 -1.36
N VAL A 214 23.39 -1.79 -1.82
CA VAL A 214 22.53 -2.91 -1.46
C VAL A 214 23.35 -4.07 -0.94
N SER A 215 22.73 -4.99 -0.21
CA SER A 215 23.37 -6.22 0.29
C SER A 215 24.16 -6.93 -0.81
N PRO A 216 25.34 -7.50 -0.50
CA PRO A 216 26.12 -8.29 -1.45
C PRO A 216 25.36 -9.46 -2.10
N ALA A 217 24.32 -9.97 -1.39
CA ALA A 217 23.47 -11.05 -1.89
C ALA A 217 22.49 -10.60 -2.99
N TYR A 218 22.29 -9.29 -3.20
CA TYR A 218 21.38 -8.78 -4.22
C TYR A 218 22.14 -8.58 -5.54
N PRO A 219 21.68 -9.17 -6.65
CA PRO A 219 22.19 -8.82 -7.96
C PRO A 219 21.87 -7.36 -8.29
N VAL A 220 22.85 -6.68 -8.89
CA VAL A 220 22.66 -5.34 -9.50
C VAL A 220 22.94 -5.47 -10.97
N PHE A 221 22.02 -5.01 -11.80
CA PHE A 221 22.11 -5.17 -13.25
C PHE A 221 21.45 -4.00 -14.00
N SER A 222 21.76 -3.91 -15.27
CA SER A 222 21.09 -3.00 -16.21
C SER A 222 20.94 -3.66 -17.56
N ALA A 223 20.04 -3.14 -18.39
CA ALA A 223 19.92 -3.55 -19.79
C ALA A 223 20.92 -2.78 -20.68
N ASN A 224 21.21 -3.36 -21.84
CA ASN A 224 21.93 -2.68 -22.90
C ASN A 224 21.07 -1.59 -23.57
N ASP A 225 21.65 -0.85 -24.53
CA ASP A 225 21.00 0.29 -25.17
C ASP A 225 19.73 -0.05 -25.99
N ASP A 226 19.51 -1.32 -26.34
CA ASP A 226 18.33 -1.76 -27.10
C ASP A 226 17.11 -1.96 -26.19
N TYR A 227 17.31 -2.05 -24.88
CA TYR A 227 16.25 -2.31 -23.91
C TYR A 227 16.18 -1.25 -22.81
N ILE A 228 14.97 -1.00 -22.34
CA ILE A 228 14.66 0.00 -21.30
C ILE A 228 14.47 -0.74 -19.99
N ASN A 229 15.17 -0.34 -18.94
CA ASN A 229 15.11 -0.99 -17.63
C ASN A 229 13.68 -1.05 -17.06
N GLU A 230 12.89 0.03 -17.23
CA GLU A 230 11.48 0.07 -16.82
C GLU A 230 10.66 -1.02 -17.51
N PHE A 231 10.91 -1.27 -18.84
CA PHE A 231 10.25 -2.36 -19.56
C PHE A 231 10.67 -3.73 -19.02
N ILE A 232 11.96 -3.94 -18.76
CA ILE A 232 12.47 -5.18 -18.18
C ILE A 232 11.80 -5.46 -16.84
N ILE A 233 11.79 -4.49 -15.92
CA ILE A 233 11.15 -4.61 -14.59
C ILE A 233 9.65 -4.88 -14.73
N LEU A 234 8.98 -4.14 -15.61
CA LEU A 234 7.58 -4.35 -15.90
C LEU A 234 7.28 -5.78 -16.37
N TYR A 235 8.07 -6.28 -17.32
CA TYR A 235 7.88 -7.61 -17.89
C TYR A 235 8.18 -8.70 -16.87
N LEU A 236 9.30 -8.60 -16.15
CA LEU A 236 9.70 -9.57 -15.13
C LEU A 236 8.69 -9.68 -13.99
N ASN A 237 8.13 -8.58 -13.53
CA ASN A 237 7.19 -8.58 -12.42
C ASN A 237 5.78 -9.07 -12.78
N ASN A 238 5.34 -8.85 -14.02
CA ASN A 238 3.93 -9.03 -14.38
C ASN A 238 3.67 -10.19 -15.34
N SER A 239 4.68 -10.68 -16.07
CA SER A 239 4.48 -11.72 -17.05
C SER A 239 4.26 -13.10 -16.42
N SER A 240 3.14 -13.73 -16.76
CA SER A 240 2.88 -15.14 -16.43
C SER A 240 3.89 -16.09 -17.07
N TYR A 241 4.42 -15.73 -18.24
CA TYR A 241 5.44 -16.49 -18.94
C TYR A 241 6.77 -16.52 -18.16
N ILE A 242 7.19 -15.40 -17.58
CA ILE A 242 8.36 -15.35 -16.69
C ILE A 242 8.14 -16.16 -15.43
N LYS A 243 6.98 -16.02 -14.79
CA LYS A 243 6.64 -16.80 -13.58
C LYS A 243 6.71 -18.30 -13.85
N LYS A 244 6.20 -18.75 -14.99
CA LYS A 244 6.27 -20.16 -15.41
C LYS A 244 7.72 -20.61 -15.58
N GLN A 245 8.57 -19.86 -16.31
CA GLN A 245 9.99 -20.18 -16.49
C GLN A 245 10.73 -20.28 -15.15
N ILE A 246 10.49 -19.34 -14.21
CA ILE A 246 11.11 -19.37 -12.87
C ILE A 246 10.70 -20.63 -12.10
N LEU A 247 9.42 -21.01 -12.15
CA LEU A 247 8.94 -22.21 -11.48
C LEU A 247 9.52 -23.52 -12.07
N GLU A 248 9.74 -23.56 -13.37
CA GLU A 248 10.38 -24.70 -14.07
C GLU A 248 11.87 -24.85 -13.70
N LEU A 249 12.54 -23.77 -13.31
CA LEU A 249 13.94 -23.79 -12.88
C LEU A 249 14.13 -24.25 -11.42
N LYS A 250 13.05 -24.53 -10.68
CA LYS A 250 13.14 -25.01 -9.31
C LYS A 250 13.78 -26.41 -9.29
N SER A 251 15.00 -26.49 -8.84
CA SER A 251 15.67 -27.74 -8.48
C SER A 251 15.66 -27.90 -6.95
N GLY A 252 14.88 -28.86 -6.44
CA GLY A 252 14.79 -29.34 -5.05
C GLY A 252 15.19 -28.37 -3.93
N GLY A 253 14.50 -28.37 -2.80
CA GLY A 253 14.81 -27.58 -1.64
C GLY A 253 13.62 -26.72 -1.15
N THR A 254 13.73 -26.21 0.08
CA THR A 254 12.68 -25.42 0.76
C THR A 254 12.64 -23.96 0.34
N ARG A 255 13.72 -23.43 -0.25
CA ARG A 255 13.82 -22.03 -0.71
C ARG A 255 14.12 -21.98 -2.19
N PHE A 256 13.51 -21.00 -2.87
CA PHE A 256 13.83 -20.68 -4.26
C PHE A 256 15.01 -19.72 -4.30
N ALA A 257 16.07 -20.10 -5.03
CA ALA A 257 17.17 -19.22 -5.34
C ALA A 257 17.11 -18.84 -6.82
N LEU A 258 17.25 -17.56 -7.12
CA LEU A 258 17.36 -17.02 -8.47
C LEU A 258 18.64 -16.16 -8.56
N PRO A 259 19.82 -16.76 -8.70
CA PRO A 259 21.04 -16.01 -8.94
C PRO A 259 20.97 -15.31 -10.30
N PHE A 260 21.79 -14.27 -10.51
CA PHE A 260 21.80 -13.50 -11.77
C PHE A 260 22.07 -14.37 -13.00
N SER A 261 22.98 -15.33 -12.90
CA SER A 261 23.26 -16.29 -13.97
C SER A 261 22.02 -17.08 -14.40
N THR A 262 21.19 -17.49 -13.44
CA THR A 262 19.93 -18.18 -13.72
C THR A 262 18.88 -17.21 -14.29
N LEU A 263 18.77 -15.98 -13.77
CA LEU A 263 17.93 -14.94 -14.37
C LEU A 263 18.27 -14.76 -15.86
N CYS A 264 19.53 -14.73 -16.19
CA CYS A 264 20.02 -14.55 -17.56
C CYS A 264 19.60 -15.68 -18.53
N THR A 265 19.19 -16.86 -18.05
CA THR A 265 18.68 -17.95 -18.92
C THR A 265 17.22 -17.76 -19.32
N LEU A 266 16.48 -16.86 -18.64
CA LEU A 266 15.09 -16.61 -18.96
C LEU A 266 14.96 -15.92 -20.32
N LYS A 267 13.81 -16.14 -20.97
CA LYS A 267 13.50 -15.59 -22.29
C LYS A 267 12.38 -14.56 -22.15
N ILE A 268 12.53 -13.45 -22.87
CA ILE A 268 11.50 -12.43 -23.04
C ILE A 268 11.21 -12.21 -24.53
N PRO A 269 10.07 -11.59 -24.91
CA PRO A 269 9.83 -11.22 -26.30
C PRO A 269 10.83 -10.16 -26.75
N LYS A 270 11.32 -10.32 -27.97
CA LYS A 270 12.14 -9.32 -28.65
C LYS A 270 11.24 -8.17 -29.10
N LEU A 271 11.48 -6.99 -28.62
CA LEU A 271 10.72 -5.78 -28.93
C LEU A 271 11.68 -4.64 -29.30
N ASP A 272 11.29 -3.87 -30.29
CA ASP A 272 11.94 -2.60 -30.57
C ASP A 272 11.66 -1.58 -29.43
N LYS A 273 12.49 -0.54 -29.39
CA LYS A 273 12.44 0.48 -28.35
C LYS A 273 11.14 1.29 -28.35
N GLU A 274 10.54 1.50 -29.53
CA GLU A 274 9.26 2.22 -29.68
C GLU A 274 8.13 1.43 -29.01
N LYS A 275 8.09 0.12 -29.24
CA LYS A 275 7.08 -0.75 -28.62
C LYS A 275 7.26 -0.83 -27.10
N GLN A 276 8.50 -0.94 -26.62
CA GLN A 276 8.80 -0.89 -25.18
C GLN A 276 8.28 0.42 -24.55
N LEU A 277 8.60 1.57 -25.17
CA LEU A 277 8.13 2.89 -24.71
C LEU A 277 6.61 3.02 -24.74
N SER A 278 5.95 2.50 -25.78
CA SER A 278 4.48 2.51 -25.87
C SER A 278 3.84 1.75 -24.71
N LEU A 279 4.37 0.58 -24.36
CA LEU A 279 3.90 -0.22 -23.23
C LEU A 279 4.09 0.52 -21.89
N ILE A 280 5.29 1.07 -21.68
CA ILE A 280 5.60 1.86 -20.47
C ILE A 280 4.64 3.05 -20.35
N LYS A 281 4.52 3.88 -21.40
CA LYS A 281 3.65 5.06 -21.39
C LYS A 281 2.21 4.74 -21.03
N THR A 282 1.68 3.65 -21.58
CA THR A 282 0.30 3.23 -21.29
C THR A 282 0.13 2.92 -19.80
N ILE A 283 1.08 2.20 -19.19
CA ILE A 283 0.99 1.79 -17.79
C ILE A 283 1.22 2.99 -16.85
N THR A 284 2.23 3.83 -17.15
CA THR A 284 2.50 5.05 -16.38
C THR A 284 1.30 6.01 -16.39
N ALA A 285 0.53 6.08 -17.49
CA ALA A 285 -0.69 6.88 -17.53
C ALA A 285 -1.74 6.39 -16.52
N PHE A 286 -1.90 5.06 -16.35
CA PHE A 286 -2.78 4.50 -15.32
C PHE A 286 -2.26 4.76 -13.91
N GLU A 287 -0.96 4.65 -13.68
CA GLU A 287 -0.35 4.93 -12.38
C GLU A 287 -0.59 6.36 -11.94
N ARG A 288 -0.31 7.31 -12.82
CA ARG A 288 -0.60 8.74 -12.55
C ARG A 288 -2.07 9.00 -12.28
N LYS A 289 -2.98 8.32 -12.99
CA LYS A 289 -4.41 8.46 -12.74
C LYS A 289 -4.77 7.94 -11.34
N ILE A 290 -4.26 6.77 -10.95
CA ILE A 290 -4.49 6.20 -9.61
C ILE A 290 -3.93 7.14 -8.53
N GLU A 291 -2.71 7.65 -8.68
CA GLU A 291 -2.11 8.61 -7.75
C GLU A 291 -2.94 9.88 -7.57
N ASN A 292 -3.48 10.44 -8.67
CA ASN A 292 -4.36 11.61 -8.61
C ASN A 292 -5.66 11.31 -7.84
N GLU A 293 -6.25 10.14 -8.05
CA GLU A 293 -7.47 9.73 -7.34
C GLU A 293 -7.19 9.46 -5.85
N GLU A 294 -6.02 8.92 -5.50
CA GLU A 294 -5.59 8.75 -4.11
C GLU A 294 -5.35 10.10 -3.42
N MET A 295 -4.76 11.08 -4.12
CA MET A 295 -4.63 12.44 -3.60
C MET A 295 -5.99 13.09 -3.33
N LEU A 296 -6.96 12.89 -4.23
CA LEU A 296 -8.32 13.38 -4.03
C LEU A 296 -8.99 12.70 -2.82
N LEU A 297 -8.83 11.38 -2.67
CA LEU A 297 -9.36 10.65 -1.51
C LEU A 297 -8.76 11.19 -0.20
N LYS A 298 -7.46 11.44 -0.18
CA LYS A 298 -6.78 12.05 0.97
C LYS A 298 -7.32 13.44 1.30
N ALA A 299 -7.55 14.28 0.29
CA ALA A 299 -8.14 15.61 0.46
C ALA A 299 -9.57 15.54 1.01
N LEU A 300 -10.40 14.59 0.55
CA LEU A 300 -11.76 14.37 1.07
C LEU A 300 -11.73 13.95 2.55
N HIS A 301 -10.81 13.08 2.94
CA HIS A 301 -10.64 12.72 4.37
C HIS A 301 -10.21 13.93 5.23
N GLN A 302 -9.28 14.74 4.74
CA GLN A 302 -8.88 15.97 5.43
C GLN A 302 -10.04 16.96 5.57
N GLN A 303 -10.82 17.15 4.51
CA GLN A 303 -12.02 17.99 4.53
C GLN A 303 -13.04 17.47 5.55
N LYS A 304 -13.32 16.16 5.56
CA LYS A 304 -14.22 15.55 6.54
C LYS A 304 -13.76 15.81 7.98
N ASN A 305 -12.47 15.59 8.26
CA ASN A 305 -11.90 15.80 9.58
C ASN A 305 -12.01 17.28 10.00
N PHE A 306 -11.73 18.21 9.09
CA PHE A 306 -11.91 19.65 9.36
C PHE A 306 -13.35 19.97 9.70
N LEU A 307 -14.31 19.47 8.95
CA LEU A 307 -15.75 19.70 9.20
C LEU A 307 -16.21 19.08 10.51
N LEU A 308 -15.81 17.84 10.82
CA LEU A 308 -16.09 17.21 12.09
C LEU A 308 -15.61 18.06 13.28
N ASN A 309 -14.43 18.66 13.17
CA ASN A 309 -13.85 19.46 14.25
C ASN A 309 -14.51 20.84 14.40
N ASN A 310 -15.14 21.39 13.35
CA ASN A 310 -15.65 22.75 13.33
C ASN A 310 -17.19 22.87 13.28
N MET A 311 -17.92 21.79 12.95
CA MET A 311 -19.39 21.82 12.88
C MET A 311 -20.08 21.47 14.20
N PHE A 312 -19.37 20.90 15.16
CA PHE A 312 -19.91 20.55 16.47
C PHE A 312 -19.28 21.47 17.52
N ILE A 313 -20.16 22.12 18.30
CA ILE A 313 -19.75 23.07 19.35
C ILE A 313 -19.43 22.33 20.65
#